data_b6b26d8c3176871726f5c2c735cb8172
#
_entry.id   b6b26d8c3176871726f5c2c735cb8172
#
_cell.length_a   1.000
_cell.length_b   1.000
_cell.length_c   1.000
_cell.angle_alpha   90.00
_cell.angle_beta   90.00
_cell.angle_gamma   90.00
#
_symmetry.space_group_name_H-M   'P 1'
#
loop_
_entity.id
_entity.type
_entity.pdbx_description
1 polymer ?
#
loop_
_entity_poly.entity_id
_entity_poly.type
_entity_poly.pdbx_seq_one_letter_code
_entity_poly.pdbx_strand_id
1 'polypeptide(L)'
;MLFTTFLIAMLVLGACGNDKKETKSEDPEEKEVVEPKEVEEEEEEIVEDAVEEEKEEEEENQTAGGSHDFSELISYMEEETEGTAKVLYANDEPQVHNLKDIAVSLNAYTLVQLNDFHTDFEIPFKDQTDGGVILAEYTVKNDADEDAYFMPSLDVTVTYDGVEVYHTNNRNLIPLDVQLDTKLGHDSKYLIPAGEAITGYVAYPFGKVQLDTVVDLGTIDVLVPTAHAKEDDFGSSFGERGRFTLSVNAAGDESVASNSGFYQDRVTFEKMGDKKMLKEKSDIGDTQELGDNTVTLDGYQFTEFTPNADEAPSFSSFANGMVLLTTKFEIENKGFENIETYGTNSKLTVNDGSQYMLNEGMLLKLGNREVIEPGNKGEFLQIFVLDQEQYEKIWKDKSFEIEVGPLKNEDSKDISKGKRITFTLPD
;
A
#
# COMPACT_ATOMS: atom_id res chain seq x y z
N MET A 1 -30.47 -9.64 50.40
CA MET A 1 -30.63 -11.07 50.75
C MET A 1 -30.60 -11.82 49.44
N LEU A 2 -29.67 -12.51 48.99
CA LEU A 2 -28.73 -13.53 49.35
C LEU A 2 -27.45 -13.43 48.47
N PHE A 3 -26.32 -13.50 49.10
CA PHE A 3 -25.01 -13.76 48.52
C PHE A 3 -24.92 -15.17 47.95
N THR A 4 -24.26 -15.37 46.84
CA THR A 4 -23.59 -16.61 46.52
C THR A 4 -22.29 -16.33 45.79
N THR A 5 -21.22 -16.39 46.55
CA THR A 5 -19.82 -16.53 46.20
C THR A 5 -19.56 -17.87 45.49
N PHE A 6 -18.82 -17.88 44.38
CA PHE A 6 -18.22 -19.08 43.85
C PHE A 6 -16.72 -18.93 43.69
N LEU A 7 -16.05 -19.90 44.26
CA LEU A 7 -14.66 -20.05 44.65
C LEU A 7 -13.80 -20.42 43.45
N ILE A 8 -12.66 -19.79 43.35
CA ILE A 8 -11.54 -20.11 42.45
C ILE A 8 -10.81 -21.35 42.96
N ALA A 9 -10.53 -22.29 42.09
CA ALA A 9 -9.58 -23.36 42.33
C ALA A 9 -8.43 -23.29 41.32
N MET A 10 -7.28 -22.85 41.80
CA MET A 10 -5.97 -23.06 41.18
C MET A 10 -5.54 -24.51 41.32
N LEU A 11 -5.05 -25.13 40.26
CA LEU A 11 -4.23 -26.35 40.33
C LEU A 11 -2.89 -26.07 39.66
N VAL A 12 -1.90 -25.95 40.52
CA VAL A 12 -0.48 -26.03 40.20
C VAL A 12 -0.06 -27.49 40.34
N LEU A 13 0.51 -28.06 39.31
CA LEU A 13 1.27 -29.31 39.41
C LEU A 13 2.62 -29.14 38.73
N GLY A 14 3.62 -28.93 39.57
CA GLY A 14 5.01 -29.16 39.21
C GLY A 14 5.37 -30.63 39.41
N ALA A 15 6.22 -31.16 38.57
CA ALA A 15 7.01 -32.33 38.88
C ALA A 15 8.36 -32.28 38.18
N CYS A 16 9.40 -32.14 38.97
CA CYS A 16 10.78 -32.44 38.63
C CYS A 16 10.96 -33.95 38.49
N GLY A 17 11.88 -34.35 37.61
CA GLY A 17 12.38 -35.73 37.55
C GLY A 17 13.70 -35.75 36.80
N ASN A 18 14.77 -35.71 37.57
CA ASN A 18 16.17 -35.84 37.17
C ASN A 18 16.52 -37.32 37.23
N ASP A 19 17.15 -37.88 36.22
CA ASP A 19 18.08 -39.00 36.47
C ASP A 19 19.16 -39.08 35.36
N LYS A 20 20.39 -39.03 35.90
CA LYS A 20 21.66 -39.29 35.22
C LYS A 20 21.82 -40.81 35.00
N LYS A 21 22.44 -41.20 33.89
CA LYS A 21 23.39 -42.30 33.87
C LYS A 21 24.49 -42.12 32.84
N GLU A 22 25.70 -42.01 33.35
CA GLU A 22 27.00 -42.17 32.68
C GLU A 22 27.21 -43.62 32.25
N THR A 23 27.95 -43.80 31.16
CA THR A 23 29.09 -44.75 31.02
C THR A 23 29.73 -44.52 29.65
N LYS A 24 30.95 -43.96 29.67
CA LYS A 24 32.30 -44.49 29.43
C LYS A 24 32.51 -45.17 28.07
N SER A 25 33.29 -44.49 27.29
CA SER A 25 34.69 -44.64 26.87
C SER A 25 34.96 -45.73 25.84
N GLU A 26 35.60 -45.31 24.76
CA GLU A 26 36.94 -45.72 24.34
C GLU A 26 37.33 -45.05 23.01
N ASP A 27 38.47 -44.40 23.06
CA ASP A 27 39.34 -43.92 21.97
C ASP A 27 40.48 -45.00 21.90
N PRO A 28 41.46 -45.02 21.00
CA PRO A 28 41.77 -44.30 19.77
C PRO A 28 42.34 -45.19 18.63
N GLU A 29 42.63 -44.61 17.47
CA GLU A 29 43.82 -44.88 16.60
C GLU A 29 43.70 -43.98 15.37
N GLU A 30 44.48 -43.00 15.18
CA GLU A 30 45.87 -42.74 14.81
C GLU A 30 46.24 -43.13 13.35
N LYS A 31 46.77 -42.10 12.65
CA LYS A 31 47.64 -42.05 11.47
C LYS A 31 46.95 -42.12 10.09
N GLU A 32 47.25 -41.21 9.15
CA GLU A 32 48.59 -40.90 8.61
C GLU A 32 48.60 -39.53 7.85
N VAL A 33 49.68 -38.82 8.04
CA VAL A 33 50.13 -37.61 7.40
C VAL A 33 50.85 -37.96 6.09
N VAL A 34 50.57 -37.23 4.99
CA VAL A 34 51.53 -37.09 3.90
C VAL A 34 51.45 -35.66 3.33
N GLU A 35 52.42 -34.85 3.63
CA GLU A 35 52.94 -33.69 2.89
C GLU A 35 54.15 -34.15 2.05
N PRO A 36 54.76 -33.28 1.25
CA PRO A 36 54.38 -32.57 0.04
C PRO A 36 55.28 -32.95 -1.14
N LYS A 37 55.07 -32.40 -2.32
CA LYS A 37 56.09 -32.27 -3.37
C LYS A 37 55.97 -30.96 -4.13
N GLU A 38 56.93 -30.10 -3.90
CA GLU A 38 57.42 -29.07 -4.82
C GLU A 38 58.02 -29.66 -6.09
N VAL A 39 57.90 -29.00 -7.19
CA VAL A 39 58.84 -28.87 -8.32
C VAL A 39 58.38 -27.67 -9.13
N GLU A 40 59.08 -26.59 -8.98
CA GLU A 40 60.11 -25.92 -9.81
C GLU A 40 59.61 -25.14 -11.04
N GLU A 41 60.07 -23.92 -11.03
CA GLU A 41 60.13 -22.82 -11.94
C GLU A 41 60.51 -23.18 -13.39
N GLU A 42 59.91 -22.43 -14.35
CA GLU A 42 60.66 -21.89 -15.50
C GLU A 42 60.13 -20.49 -15.86
N GLU A 43 61.01 -19.54 -15.79
CA GLU A 43 60.89 -18.17 -16.36
C GLU A 43 61.03 -18.24 -17.89
N GLU A 44 60.29 -17.38 -18.60
CA GLU A 44 60.76 -16.59 -19.76
C GLU A 44 59.73 -15.53 -20.14
N GLU A 45 60.04 -14.33 -19.88
CA GLU A 45 60.41 -13.14 -20.66
C GLU A 45 59.34 -12.56 -21.62
N ILE A 46 58.90 -11.36 -21.23
CA ILE A 46 58.75 -10.08 -21.97
C ILE A 46 58.09 -10.10 -23.35
N VAL A 47 56.95 -9.39 -23.50
CA VAL A 47 56.76 -8.35 -24.53
C VAL A 47 55.77 -7.28 -24.04
N GLU A 48 56.13 -6.07 -24.31
CA GLU A 48 55.59 -4.74 -24.08
C GLU A 48 54.10 -4.52 -24.42
N ASP A 49 53.51 -3.66 -23.59
CA ASP A 49 52.75 -2.48 -23.99
C ASP A 49 51.42 -2.66 -24.73
N ALA A 50 50.34 -2.60 -23.97
CA ALA A 50 49.12 -1.98 -24.42
C ALA A 50 48.44 -1.35 -23.19
N VAL A 51 48.51 -0.04 -23.10
CA VAL A 51 47.68 0.79 -22.25
C VAL A 51 46.24 0.57 -22.69
N GLU A 52 45.47 -0.27 -22.00
CA GLU A 52 44.01 -0.24 -22.04
C GLU A 52 43.58 0.90 -21.11
N GLU A 53 43.11 1.99 -21.74
CA GLU A 53 42.27 2.98 -21.12
C GLU A 53 41.02 2.24 -20.56
N GLU A 54 40.92 2.12 -19.26
CA GLU A 54 39.65 1.88 -18.59
C GLU A 54 38.72 3.04 -18.99
N LYS A 55 37.86 2.80 -19.96
CA LYS A 55 36.66 3.58 -20.12
C LYS A 55 35.82 3.28 -18.87
N GLU A 56 35.79 4.21 -17.94
CA GLU A 56 34.68 4.40 -17.06
C GLU A 56 33.46 4.53 -17.98
N GLU A 57 32.64 3.49 -18.04
CA GLU A 57 31.26 3.60 -18.51
C GLU A 57 30.57 4.51 -17.48
N GLU A 58 30.46 5.79 -17.79
CA GLU A 58 29.45 6.66 -17.22
C GLU A 58 28.11 5.97 -17.54
N GLU A 59 27.56 5.24 -16.57
CA GLU A 59 26.15 4.90 -16.56
C GLU A 59 25.39 6.23 -16.67
N GLU A 60 24.87 6.51 -17.86
CA GLU A 60 23.92 7.59 -18.08
C GLU A 60 22.80 7.42 -17.06
N ASN A 61 22.83 8.25 -16.04
CA ASN A 61 21.77 8.42 -15.07
C ASN A 61 20.53 8.85 -15.87
N GLN A 62 19.61 7.93 -16.16
CA GLN A 62 18.30 8.26 -16.69
C GLN A 62 17.52 8.96 -15.59
N THR A 63 17.80 10.25 -15.41
CA THR A 63 16.89 11.14 -14.72
C THR A 63 15.62 11.21 -15.54
N ALA A 64 14.55 10.59 -15.09
CA ALA A 64 13.21 10.98 -15.53
C ALA A 64 13.11 12.49 -15.30
N GLY A 65 12.89 13.26 -16.37
CA GLY A 65 13.03 14.71 -16.36
C GLY A 65 11.88 15.37 -15.61
N GLY A 66 12.02 15.55 -14.31
CA GLY A 66 11.13 16.35 -13.50
C GLY A 66 11.40 17.86 -13.67
N SER A 67 10.34 18.67 -13.65
CA SER A 67 10.45 20.13 -13.69
C SER A 67 10.67 20.73 -12.30
N HIS A 68 10.43 19.97 -11.23
CA HIS A 68 10.69 20.37 -9.84
C HIS A 68 12.16 20.25 -9.49
N ASP A 69 12.72 21.34 -8.97
CA ASP A 69 14.14 21.43 -8.64
C ASP A 69 14.35 21.24 -7.13
N PHE A 70 14.86 20.08 -6.74
CA PHE A 70 15.22 19.78 -5.36
C PHE A 70 16.69 20.13 -5.02
N SER A 71 17.46 20.73 -5.93
CA SER A 71 18.90 20.96 -5.80
C SER A 71 19.28 21.80 -4.57
N GLU A 72 18.47 22.82 -4.24
CA GLU A 72 18.68 23.65 -3.05
C GLU A 72 18.53 22.85 -1.75
N LEU A 73 17.52 21.95 -1.68
CA LEU A 73 17.30 21.08 -0.52
C LEU A 73 18.39 20.02 -0.39
N ILE A 74 18.84 19.46 -1.52
CA ILE A 74 19.94 18.47 -1.55
C ILE A 74 21.24 19.13 -1.09
N SER A 75 21.54 20.33 -1.59
CA SER A 75 22.74 21.08 -1.17
C SER A 75 22.71 21.46 0.31
N TYR A 76 21.55 21.86 0.83
CA TYR A 76 21.35 22.09 2.26
C TYR A 76 21.60 20.82 3.08
N MET A 77 21.05 19.68 2.63
CA MET A 77 21.25 18.39 3.29
C MET A 77 22.72 17.97 3.33
N GLU A 78 23.46 18.15 2.23
CA GLU A 78 24.90 17.88 2.19
C GLU A 78 25.69 18.79 3.14
N GLU A 79 25.36 20.09 3.19
CA GLU A 79 26.03 21.05 4.09
C GLU A 79 25.77 20.71 5.55
N GLU A 80 24.52 20.43 5.94
CA GLU A 80 24.15 20.14 7.32
C GLU A 80 24.69 18.79 7.81
N THR A 81 24.68 17.77 6.93
CA THR A 81 25.11 16.42 7.32
C THR A 81 26.59 16.14 7.10
N GLU A 82 27.31 17.03 6.43
CA GLU A 82 28.70 16.83 5.97
C GLU A 82 28.85 15.61 5.03
N GLY A 83 27.74 15.08 4.51
CA GLY A 83 27.69 13.93 3.63
C GLY A 83 27.76 14.29 2.15
N THR A 84 27.68 13.28 1.30
CA THR A 84 27.56 13.43 -0.16
C THR A 84 26.28 12.82 -0.68
N ALA A 85 25.57 13.56 -1.54
CA ALA A 85 24.29 13.15 -2.06
C ALA A 85 24.35 12.76 -3.54
N LYS A 86 23.63 11.69 -3.91
CA LYS A 86 23.41 11.27 -5.29
C LYS A 86 21.94 11.05 -5.53
N VAL A 87 21.34 11.74 -6.51
CA VAL A 87 19.99 11.48 -6.94
C VAL A 87 19.94 10.12 -7.63
N LEU A 88 19.08 9.23 -7.15
CA LEU A 88 18.84 7.92 -7.74
C LEU A 88 17.60 7.92 -8.65
N TYR A 89 16.56 8.68 -8.27
CA TYR A 89 15.31 8.75 -9.00
C TYR A 89 14.59 10.07 -8.71
N ALA A 90 13.81 10.58 -9.67
CA ALA A 90 12.96 11.76 -9.49
C ALA A 90 11.66 11.60 -10.30
N ASN A 91 10.55 12.10 -9.75
CA ASN A 91 9.25 12.07 -10.39
C ASN A 91 8.49 13.36 -10.07
N ASP A 92 7.88 13.98 -11.07
CA ASP A 92 7.07 15.19 -10.97
C ASP A 92 5.63 15.02 -11.49
N GLU A 93 5.19 13.77 -11.65
CA GLU A 93 3.79 13.46 -11.93
C GLU A 93 2.96 13.59 -10.65
N PRO A 94 2.04 14.56 -10.54
CA PRO A 94 1.31 14.78 -9.32
C PRO A 94 0.29 13.67 -9.05
N GLN A 95 0.20 13.25 -7.79
CA GLN A 95 -0.85 12.37 -7.28
C GLN A 95 -1.75 13.17 -6.34
N VAL A 96 -3.07 12.99 -6.42
CA VAL A 96 -4.03 13.72 -5.59
C VAL A 96 -4.96 12.74 -4.88
N HIS A 97 -5.12 12.95 -3.56
CA HIS A 97 -6.12 12.26 -2.76
C HIS A 97 -7.12 13.27 -2.18
N ASN A 98 -8.41 13.02 -2.40
CA ASN A 98 -9.48 13.90 -1.96
C ASN A 98 -10.11 13.40 -0.66
N LEU A 99 -10.13 14.27 0.34
CA LEU A 99 -10.81 14.10 1.62
C LEU A 99 -12.05 14.99 1.63
N LYS A 100 -13.06 14.69 0.81
CA LYS A 100 -14.18 15.58 0.46
C LYS A 100 -13.67 16.88 -0.20
N ASP A 101 -13.81 18.02 0.50
CA ASP A 101 -13.41 19.34 0.01
C ASP A 101 -11.93 19.67 0.32
N ILE A 102 -11.21 18.76 0.97
CA ILE A 102 -9.76 18.89 1.18
C ILE A 102 -9.04 18.01 0.16
N ALA A 103 -8.11 18.60 -0.58
CA ALA A 103 -7.23 17.86 -1.50
C ALA A 103 -5.80 17.80 -0.93
N VAL A 104 -5.26 16.59 -0.80
CA VAL A 104 -3.84 16.37 -0.49
C VAL A 104 -3.16 15.97 -1.79
N SER A 105 -2.18 16.75 -2.22
CA SER A 105 -1.42 16.50 -3.44
C SER A 105 0.03 16.19 -3.11
N LEU A 106 0.57 15.10 -3.62
CA LEU A 106 2.00 14.88 -3.78
C LEU A 106 2.39 15.50 -5.13
N ASN A 107 3.10 16.60 -5.11
CA ASN A 107 3.40 17.37 -6.34
C ASN A 107 4.59 16.77 -7.09
N ALA A 108 5.64 16.41 -6.36
CA ALA A 108 6.86 15.82 -6.87
C ALA A 108 7.66 15.16 -5.74
N TYR A 109 8.59 14.30 -6.09
CA TYR A 109 9.54 13.72 -5.14
C TYR A 109 10.83 13.28 -5.82
N THR A 110 11.88 13.12 -4.99
CA THR A 110 13.14 12.56 -5.42
C THR A 110 13.68 11.58 -4.39
N LEU A 111 14.28 10.47 -4.84
CA LEU A 111 15.05 9.55 -4.02
C LEU A 111 16.52 9.91 -4.12
N VAL A 112 17.13 10.24 -3.00
CA VAL A 112 18.53 10.61 -2.86
C VAL A 112 19.26 9.57 -2.03
N GLN A 113 20.37 9.06 -2.50
CA GLN A 113 21.34 8.32 -1.69
C GLN A 113 22.25 9.34 -1.00
N LEU A 114 22.40 9.22 0.32
CA LEU A 114 23.28 10.03 1.14
C LEU A 114 24.37 9.14 1.74
N ASN A 115 25.63 9.50 1.56
CA ASN A 115 26.78 8.69 1.98
C ASN A 115 27.73 9.50 2.86
N ASP A 116 28.46 8.78 3.73
CA ASP A 116 29.56 9.30 4.56
C ASP A 116 29.15 10.51 5.42
N PHE A 117 27.88 10.58 5.86
CA PHE A 117 27.40 11.70 6.66
C PHE A 117 27.81 11.57 8.14
N HIS A 118 27.79 12.70 8.84
CA HIS A 118 28.20 12.77 10.24
C HIS A 118 27.30 11.94 11.16
N THR A 119 27.89 11.27 12.16
CA THR A 119 27.21 10.37 13.09
C THR A 119 26.10 11.01 13.92
N ASP A 120 26.05 12.36 14.05
CA ASP A 120 24.96 13.06 14.70
C ASP A 120 23.60 12.85 14.01
N PHE A 121 23.62 12.40 12.74
CA PHE A 121 22.43 12.12 11.93
C PHE A 121 22.06 10.63 11.82
N GLU A 122 22.84 9.72 12.41
CA GLU A 122 22.70 8.27 12.24
C GLU A 122 21.33 7.70 12.74
N ILE A 123 20.70 8.33 13.74
CA ILE A 123 19.48 7.79 14.37
C ILE A 123 18.33 7.58 13.35
N PRO A 124 17.96 8.55 12.49
CA PRO A 124 16.94 8.33 11.46
C PRO A 124 17.32 7.27 10.42
N PHE A 125 18.64 7.00 10.29
CA PHE A 125 19.18 6.04 9.35
C PHE A 125 19.52 4.68 9.98
N LYS A 126 18.88 4.34 11.13
CA LYS A 126 19.07 3.06 11.83
C LYS A 126 20.52 2.82 12.25
N ASP A 127 21.15 3.84 12.83
CA ASP A 127 22.54 3.85 13.31
C ASP A 127 23.56 3.56 12.19
N GLN A 128 23.28 4.04 10.96
CA GLN A 128 24.17 3.97 9.80
C GLN A 128 24.53 5.38 9.34
N THR A 129 25.70 5.53 8.72
CA THR A 129 26.20 6.79 8.12
C THR A 129 26.04 6.84 6.61
N ASP A 130 25.33 5.86 6.06
CA ASP A 130 24.90 5.77 4.67
C ASP A 130 23.44 5.41 4.62
N GLY A 131 22.72 5.93 3.63
CA GLY A 131 21.30 5.62 3.49
C GLY A 131 20.62 6.29 2.32
N GLY A 132 19.29 6.36 2.40
CA GLY A 132 18.43 7.04 1.45
C GLY A 132 17.59 8.10 2.11
N VAL A 133 17.23 9.12 1.34
CA VAL A 133 16.23 10.12 1.72
C VAL A 133 15.27 10.30 0.55
N ILE A 134 13.96 10.11 0.79
CA ILE A 134 12.96 10.62 -0.14
C ILE A 134 12.64 12.05 0.29
N LEU A 135 12.84 13.00 -0.62
CA LEU A 135 12.37 14.38 -0.48
C LEU A 135 11.09 14.51 -1.30
N ALA A 136 10.00 14.93 -0.68
CA ALA A 136 8.70 15.04 -1.33
C ALA A 136 8.06 16.41 -1.07
N GLU A 137 7.44 17.00 -2.09
CA GLU A 137 6.67 18.22 -2.00
C GLU A 137 5.18 17.90 -1.95
N TYR A 138 4.49 18.40 -0.93
CA TYR A 138 3.05 18.25 -0.77
C TYR A 138 2.34 19.60 -0.76
N THR A 139 1.13 19.59 -1.28
CA THR A 139 0.17 20.69 -1.11
C THR A 139 -1.10 20.14 -0.47
N VAL A 140 -1.55 20.77 0.61
CA VAL A 140 -2.85 20.51 1.23
C VAL A 140 -3.74 21.72 0.97
N LYS A 141 -4.84 21.53 0.24
CA LYS A 141 -5.76 22.58 -0.19
C LYS A 141 -7.13 22.36 0.42
N ASN A 142 -7.72 23.45 0.93
CA ASN A 142 -9.09 23.47 1.42
C ASN A 142 -9.98 24.20 0.40
N ASP A 143 -10.82 23.49 -0.31
CA ASP A 143 -11.79 24.06 -1.26
C ASP A 143 -13.16 24.34 -0.62
N ALA A 144 -13.32 24.06 0.70
CA ALA A 144 -14.56 24.37 1.44
C ALA A 144 -14.66 25.85 1.80
N ASP A 145 -15.89 26.26 2.17
CA ASP A 145 -16.18 27.60 2.71
C ASP A 145 -15.88 27.74 4.22
N GLU A 146 -15.48 26.64 4.88
CA GLU A 146 -15.16 26.55 6.30
C GLU A 146 -13.71 26.10 6.51
N ASP A 147 -13.14 26.51 7.66
CA ASP A 147 -11.81 26.06 8.07
C ASP A 147 -11.78 24.54 8.30
N ALA A 148 -10.67 23.90 7.97
CA ALA A 148 -10.41 22.50 8.23
C ALA A 148 -9.05 22.29 8.90
N TYR A 149 -8.83 21.11 9.46
CA TYR A 149 -7.60 20.77 10.18
C TYR A 149 -7.01 19.48 9.62
N PHE A 150 -5.72 19.52 9.33
CA PHE A 150 -5.02 18.38 8.77
C PHE A 150 -3.67 18.20 9.46
N MET A 151 -3.52 17.12 10.19
CA MET A 151 -2.23 16.73 10.77
C MET A 151 -1.44 15.94 9.72
N PRO A 152 -0.30 16.45 9.21
CA PRO A 152 0.40 15.87 8.08
C PRO A 152 1.24 14.64 8.49
N SER A 153 0.60 13.64 9.12
CA SER A 153 1.21 12.33 9.39
C SER A 153 1.24 11.50 8.11
N LEU A 154 2.08 11.93 7.17
CA LEU A 154 2.29 11.30 5.87
C LEU A 154 3.38 10.23 6.02
N ASP A 155 3.04 9.11 6.66
CA ASP A 155 4.00 8.06 6.96
C ASP A 155 4.27 7.17 5.74
N VAL A 156 5.52 6.75 5.59
CA VAL A 156 5.96 5.84 4.51
C VAL A 156 5.90 4.40 4.99
N THR A 157 5.37 3.51 4.16
CA THR A 157 5.43 2.06 4.38
C THR A 157 6.27 1.39 3.30
N VAL A 158 7.19 0.51 3.71
CA VAL A 158 8.12 -0.18 2.82
C VAL A 158 7.66 -1.59 2.49
N THR A 159 6.88 -2.22 3.37
CA THR A 159 6.40 -3.59 3.22
C THR A 159 4.90 -3.67 2.93
N TYR A 160 4.48 -4.74 2.27
CA TYR A 160 3.07 -4.98 1.92
C TYR A 160 2.15 -5.08 3.13
N ASP A 161 2.65 -5.60 4.25
CA ASP A 161 1.91 -5.78 5.50
C ASP A 161 1.87 -4.51 6.38
N GLY A 162 2.59 -3.45 5.99
CA GLY A 162 2.67 -2.20 6.74
C GLY A 162 3.43 -2.31 8.08
N VAL A 163 4.20 -3.39 8.28
CA VAL A 163 4.97 -3.61 9.52
C VAL A 163 6.15 -2.65 9.60
N GLU A 164 6.80 -2.34 8.46
CA GLU A 164 7.84 -1.32 8.44
C GLU A 164 7.27 0.03 8.01
N VAL A 165 6.98 0.87 9.01
CA VAL A 165 6.51 2.25 8.83
C VAL A 165 7.64 3.21 9.19
N TYR A 166 7.91 4.15 8.28
CA TYR A 166 8.84 5.25 8.51
C TYR A 166 8.06 6.54 8.65
N HIS A 167 8.14 7.13 9.84
CA HIS A 167 7.56 8.43 10.09
C HIS A 167 8.36 9.53 9.43
N THR A 168 7.70 10.65 9.14
CA THR A 168 8.38 11.87 8.71
C THR A 168 9.44 12.26 9.73
N ASN A 169 10.64 12.54 9.26
CA ASN A 169 11.75 12.94 10.12
C ASN A 169 12.65 13.94 9.41
N ASN A 170 12.22 15.19 9.47
CA ASN A 170 12.96 16.27 8.79
C ASN A 170 14.31 16.62 9.45
N ARG A 171 14.46 16.44 10.76
CA ARG A 171 15.66 16.59 11.62
C ARG A 171 16.84 17.34 11.00
N ASN A 172 16.62 18.56 10.53
CA ASN A 172 17.62 19.40 9.86
C ASN A 172 18.08 18.85 8.48
N LEU A 173 17.41 17.84 7.92
CA LEU A 173 17.67 17.40 6.55
C LEU A 173 17.14 18.39 5.52
N ILE A 174 16.18 19.21 5.90
CA ILE A 174 15.62 20.31 5.10
C ILE A 174 15.36 21.54 5.98
N PRO A 175 15.42 22.78 5.44
CA PRO A 175 15.17 24.00 6.21
C PRO A 175 13.80 24.03 6.89
N LEU A 176 13.72 24.57 8.12
CA LEU A 176 12.49 24.58 8.92
C LEU A 176 11.33 25.33 8.24
N ASP A 177 11.61 26.43 7.57
CA ASP A 177 10.60 27.30 6.97
C ASP A 177 9.93 26.70 5.74
N VAL A 178 10.51 25.65 5.14
CA VAL A 178 9.92 24.94 3.99
C VAL A 178 9.20 23.66 4.42
N GLN A 179 9.41 23.18 5.64
CA GLN A 179 8.81 21.92 6.12
C GLN A 179 7.28 22.01 6.23
N LEU A 180 6.58 20.98 5.74
CA LEU A 180 5.13 20.91 5.80
C LEU A 180 4.62 20.82 7.24
N ASP A 181 5.29 20.03 8.10
CA ASP A 181 4.97 19.87 9.51
C ASP A 181 5.26 21.12 10.36
N THR A 182 6.13 22.02 9.90
CA THR A 182 6.29 23.36 10.48
C THR A 182 5.13 24.27 10.08
N LYS A 183 4.71 24.25 8.83
CA LYS A 183 3.61 25.08 8.31
C LYS A 183 2.25 24.61 8.82
N LEU A 184 2.04 23.27 8.85
CA LEU A 184 0.85 22.58 9.36
C LEU A 184 1.19 21.84 10.67
N GLY A 185 1.79 22.53 11.64
CA GLY A 185 2.20 21.93 12.89
C GLY A 185 1.33 22.36 14.07
N HIS A 186 1.82 22.04 15.27
CA HIS A 186 1.16 22.40 16.52
C HIS A 186 0.94 23.92 16.67
N ASP A 187 1.91 24.74 16.23
CA ASP A 187 1.84 26.19 16.38
C ASP A 187 0.77 26.82 15.47
N SER A 188 0.55 26.25 14.29
CA SER A 188 -0.56 26.61 13.39
C SER A 188 -1.86 25.89 13.73
N LYS A 189 -1.84 25.00 14.75
CA LYS A 189 -2.96 24.12 15.15
C LYS A 189 -3.47 23.24 14.01
N TYR A 190 -2.60 22.90 13.05
CA TYR A 190 -2.94 22.11 11.88
C TYR A 190 -4.02 22.73 10.97
N LEU A 191 -4.24 24.05 11.10
CA LEU A 191 -5.30 24.78 10.42
C LEU A 191 -5.02 24.96 8.92
N ILE A 192 -6.01 24.67 8.11
CA ILE A 192 -6.08 25.05 6.71
C ILE A 192 -7.30 25.98 6.55
N PRO A 193 -7.09 27.30 6.41
CA PRO A 193 -8.19 28.24 6.25
C PRO A 193 -9.04 27.94 5.02
N ALA A 194 -10.31 28.32 5.07
CA ALA A 194 -11.24 28.21 3.96
C ALA A 194 -10.69 28.82 2.66
N GLY A 195 -10.68 28.07 1.58
CA GLY A 195 -10.20 28.49 0.26
C GLY A 195 -8.67 28.59 0.11
N GLU A 196 -7.88 28.22 1.13
CA GLU A 196 -6.42 28.32 1.09
C GLU A 196 -5.72 26.98 0.81
N ALA A 197 -4.45 27.09 0.39
CA ALA A 197 -3.56 25.94 0.17
C ALA A 197 -2.23 26.17 0.90
N ILE A 198 -1.68 25.12 1.49
CA ILE A 198 -0.40 25.11 2.17
C ILE A 198 0.51 24.11 1.49
N THR A 199 1.66 24.59 0.99
CA THR A 199 2.68 23.76 0.33
C THR A 199 3.92 23.69 1.19
N GLY A 200 4.49 22.49 1.31
CA GLY A 200 5.74 22.27 2.05
C GLY A 200 6.40 20.93 1.68
N TYR A 201 7.62 20.76 2.19
CA TYR A 201 8.43 19.59 1.95
C TYR A 201 8.47 18.66 3.14
N VAL A 202 8.68 17.38 2.86
CA VAL A 202 8.87 16.31 3.84
C VAL A 202 10.08 15.49 3.44
N ALA A 203 10.92 15.13 4.42
CA ALA A 203 12.02 14.20 4.24
C ALA A 203 11.74 12.86 4.93
N TYR A 204 12.02 11.76 4.24
CA TYR A 204 11.88 10.40 4.75
C TYR A 204 13.26 9.71 4.72
N PRO A 205 14.03 9.80 5.80
CA PRO A 205 15.33 9.14 5.91
C PRO A 205 15.19 7.66 6.26
N PHE A 206 16.03 6.84 5.68
CA PHE A 206 16.18 5.41 5.99
C PHE A 206 17.59 4.93 5.72
N GLY A 207 18.05 3.95 6.51
CA GLY A 207 19.43 3.43 6.39
C GLY A 207 19.69 2.68 5.09
N LYS A 208 20.97 2.37 4.83
CA LYS A 208 21.41 1.72 3.59
C LYS A 208 20.71 0.39 3.31
N VAL A 209 20.48 -0.42 4.34
CA VAL A 209 19.80 -1.72 4.18
C VAL A 209 18.37 -1.52 3.69
N GLN A 210 17.66 -0.51 4.23
CA GLN A 210 16.31 -0.19 3.81
C GLN A 210 16.29 0.44 2.42
N LEU A 211 17.30 1.26 2.08
CA LEU A 211 17.45 1.82 0.73
C LEU A 211 17.53 0.70 -0.31
N ASP A 212 18.36 -0.31 -0.06
CA ASP A 212 18.50 -1.45 -0.96
C ASP A 212 17.16 -2.19 -1.12
N THR A 213 16.43 -2.41 -0.03
CA THR A 213 15.09 -3.02 -0.06
C THR A 213 14.09 -2.18 -0.88
N VAL A 214 14.07 -0.88 -0.68
CA VAL A 214 13.18 0.06 -1.40
C VAL A 214 13.48 0.04 -2.90
N VAL A 215 14.76 0.06 -3.27
CA VAL A 215 15.18 0.01 -4.68
C VAL A 215 14.83 -1.35 -5.31
N ASP A 216 15.02 -2.45 -4.59
CA ASP A 216 14.66 -3.80 -5.08
C ASP A 216 13.13 -3.97 -5.26
N LEU A 217 12.33 -3.40 -4.37
CA LEU A 217 10.86 -3.41 -4.50
C LEU A 217 10.36 -2.52 -5.64
N GLY A 218 11.11 -1.47 -5.99
CA GLY A 218 10.76 -0.52 -7.04
C GLY A 218 9.67 0.48 -6.66
N THR A 219 8.93 0.27 -5.60
CA THR A 219 7.87 1.17 -5.12
C THR A 219 7.85 1.28 -3.61
N ILE A 220 7.35 2.42 -3.11
CA ILE A 220 7.09 2.69 -1.70
C ILE A 220 5.77 3.44 -1.57
N ASP A 221 5.06 3.26 -0.46
CA ASP A 221 3.76 3.91 -0.26
C ASP A 221 3.82 4.99 0.83
N VAL A 222 3.12 6.09 0.59
CA VAL A 222 2.85 7.13 1.59
C VAL A 222 1.39 7.05 2.00
N LEU A 223 1.13 6.91 3.30
CA LEU A 223 -0.22 6.88 3.85
C LEU A 223 -0.74 8.31 4.03
N VAL A 224 -1.95 8.58 3.55
CA VAL A 224 -2.61 9.89 3.71
C VAL A 224 -3.67 9.77 4.81
N PRO A 225 -3.54 10.52 5.92
CA PRO A 225 -4.51 10.50 7.01
C PRO A 225 -5.80 11.24 6.63
N THR A 226 -6.83 11.09 7.47
CA THR A 226 -8.09 11.87 7.37
C THR A 226 -7.89 13.32 7.80
N ALA A 227 -8.76 14.22 7.34
CA ALA A 227 -8.88 15.58 7.86
C ALA A 227 -9.87 15.65 9.04
N HIS A 228 -9.93 16.79 9.72
CA HIS A 228 -10.82 17.05 10.86
C HIS A 228 -11.60 18.35 10.67
N ALA A 229 -12.87 18.36 11.06
CA ALA A 229 -13.72 19.54 10.95
C ALA A 229 -13.53 20.52 12.11
N LYS A 230 -12.86 20.12 13.20
CA LYS A 230 -12.67 20.94 14.39
C LYS A 230 -11.27 20.81 14.96
N GLU A 231 -10.76 21.91 15.50
CA GLU A 231 -9.52 21.98 16.25
C GLU A 231 -9.54 20.97 17.40
N ASP A 232 -8.45 20.20 17.57
CA ASP A 232 -8.22 19.25 18.67
C ASP A 232 -9.31 18.18 18.87
N ASP A 233 -10.20 17.98 17.89
CA ASP A 233 -11.28 16.98 17.95
C ASP A 233 -11.08 15.88 16.90
N PHE A 234 -10.33 14.83 17.26
CA PHE A 234 -10.12 13.66 16.39
C PHE A 234 -11.42 12.89 16.10
N GLY A 235 -12.48 13.09 16.90
CA GLY A 235 -13.81 12.53 16.64
C GLY A 235 -14.55 13.23 15.50
N SER A 236 -14.07 14.39 15.06
CA SER A 236 -14.61 15.14 13.93
C SER A 236 -13.95 14.80 12.60
N SER A 237 -13.26 13.65 12.52
CA SER A 237 -12.55 13.23 11.30
C SER A 237 -13.52 13.01 10.13
N PHE A 238 -13.07 13.39 8.92
CA PHE A 238 -13.81 13.20 7.69
C PHE A 238 -12.85 12.88 6.53
N GLY A 239 -13.43 12.43 5.42
CA GLY A 239 -12.70 11.89 4.29
C GLY A 239 -12.20 10.46 4.58
N GLU A 240 -11.70 9.82 3.57
CA GLU A 240 -11.15 8.47 3.67
C GLU A 240 -9.63 8.52 3.69
N ARG A 241 -9.01 7.61 4.43
CA ARG A 241 -7.55 7.46 4.34
C ARG A 241 -7.14 7.11 2.92
N GLY A 242 -6.05 7.70 2.48
CA GLY A 242 -5.51 7.48 1.14
C GLY A 242 -4.12 6.89 1.15
N ARG A 243 -3.60 6.74 -0.05
CA ARG A 243 -2.25 6.25 -0.29
C ARG A 243 -1.71 6.86 -1.58
N PHE A 244 -0.47 7.31 -1.55
CA PHE A 244 0.31 7.58 -2.74
C PHE A 244 1.31 6.44 -2.92
N THR A 245 1.42 5.91 -4.13
CA THR A 245 2.47 4.95 -4.47
C THR A 245 3.55 5.68 -5.25
N LEU A 246 4.75 5.69 -4.70
CA LEU A 246 5.93 6.32 -5.27
C LEU A 246 6.76 5.25 -5.98
N SER A 247 7.01 5.43 -7.27
CA SER A 247 8.05 4.69 -7.97
C SER A 247 9.42 5.15 -7.50
N VAL A 248 10.39 4.27 -7.45
CA VAL A 248 11.78 4.61 -7.09
C VAL A 248 12.81 4.16 -8.14
N ASN A 249 12.31 3.56 -9.23
CA ASN A 249 13.06 3.16 -10.41
C ASN A 249 12.11 2.85 -11.59
N ALA A 250 12.66 2.54 -12.76
CA ALA A 250 11.87 2.24 -13.96
C ALA A 250 10.95 1.01 -13.81
N ALA A 251 11.35 -0.02 -13.05
CA ALA A 251 10.49 -1.18 -12.79
C ALA A 251 9.28 -0.79 -11.91
N GLY A 252 9.48 0.15 -10.99
CA GLY A 252 8.42 0.76 -10.20
C GLY A 252 7.42 1.53 -11.08
N ASP A 253 7.90 2.28 -12.07
CA ASP A 253 7.03 2.99 -13.02
C ASP A 253 6.13 2.01 -13.79
N GLU A 254 6.70 0.93 -14.30
CA GLU A 254 5.94 -0.12 -14.98
C GLU A 254 4.91 -0.76 -14.05
N SER A 255 5.27 -0.99 -12.78
CA SER A 255 4.37 -1.54 -11.77
C SER A 255 3.21 -0.59 -11.47
N VAL A 256 3.48 0.69 -11.21
CA VAL A 256 2.44 1.71 -10.97
C VAL A 256 1.53 1.84 -12.18
N ALA A 257 2.09 1.93 -13.39
CA ALA A 257 1.30 2.03 -14.62
C ALA A 257 0.40 0.81 -14.83
N SER A 258 0.89 -0.41 -14.56
CA SER A 258 0.10 -1.64 -14.69
C SER A 258 -1.04 -1.73 -13.67
N ASN A 259 -0.86 -1.14 -12.48
CA ASN A 259 -1.86 -1.15 -11.41
C ASN A 259 -2.89 -0.01 -11.52
N SER A 260 -2.62 1.03 -12.29
CA SER A 260 -3.53 2.18 -12.47
C SER A 260 -4.86 1.81 -13.12
N GLY A 261 -4.92 0.72 -13.88
CA GLY A 261 -6.12 0.20 -14.52
C GLY A 261 -7.03 -0.65 -13.62
N PHE A 262 -6.59 -1.02 -12.41
CA PHE A 262 -7.38 -1.88 -11.52
C PHE A 262 -8.33 -1.07 -10.63
N TYR A 263 -9.54 -1.62 -10.43
CA TYR A 263 -10.44 -1.09 -9.40
C TYR A 263 -9.79 -1.20 -8.03
N GLN A 264 -9.96 -0.14 -7.22
CA GLN A 264 -9.34 -0.01 -5.91
C GLN A 264 -10.07 -0.84 -4.84
N ASP A 265 -10.11 -2.16 -5.03
CA ASP A 265 -10.50 -3.11 -4.01
C ASP A 265 -9.38 -3.26 -2.94
N ARG A 266 -9.62 -4.03 -1.89
CA ARG A 266 -8.63 -4.25 -0.83
C ARG A 266 -7.34 -4.88 -1.37
N VAL A 267 -7.47 -5.82 -2.31
CA VAL A 267 -6.30 -6.51 -2.89
C VAL A 267 -5.36 -5.51 -3.56
N THR A 268 -5.91 -4.59 -4.34
CA THR A 268 -5.15 -3.53 -5.00
C THR A 268 -4.65 -2.50 -4.00
N PHE A 269 -5.53 -2.03 -3.11
CA PHE A 269 -5.21 -0.98 -2.16
C PHE A 269 -4.17 -1.39 -1.12
N GLU A 270 -4.24 -2.62 -0.59
CA GLU A 270 -3.30 -3.14 0.42
C GLU A 270 -2.14 -3.94 -0.21
N LYS A 271 -2.08 -4.00 -1.55
CA LYS A 271 -1.04 -4.76 -2.29
C LYS A 271 -0.91 -6.21 -1.78
N MET A 272 -2.05 -6.90 -1.65
CA MET A 272 -2.09 -8.27 -1.13
C MET A 272 -1.42 -9.30 -2.05
N GLY A 273 -0.98 -8.91 -3.24
CA GLY A 273 -0.32 -9.74 -4.24
C GLY A 273 -0.44 -9.13 -5.63
N ASP A 274 -0.03 -9.89 -6.63
CA ASP A 274 -0.02 -9.46 -8.03
C ASP A 274 -1.35 -9.72 -8.71
N LYS A 275 -1.89 -8.71 -9.38
CA LYS A 275 -3.03 -8.79 -10.27
C LYS A 275 -2.59 -8.73 -11.72
N LYS A 276 -3.22 -9.55 -12.57
CA LYS A 276 -3.06 -9.48 -14.03
C LYS A 276 -4.43 -9.40 -14.69
N MET A 277 -4.66 -8.37 -15.50
CA MET A 277 -5.92 -8.19 -16.21
C MET A 277 -6.15 -9.33 -17.21
N LEU A 278 -7.33 -9.96 -17.14
CA LEU A 278 -7.79 -10.98 -18.09
C LEU A 278 -8.85 -10.41 -19.03
N LYS A 279 -9.83 -9.70 -18.47
CA LYS A 279 -10.94 -9.07 -19.20
C LYS A 279 -11.46 -7.90 -18.39
N GLU A 280 -11.77 -6.81 -19.07
CA GLU A 280 -12.45 -5.67 -18.47
C GLU A 280 -13.53 -5.11 -19.39
N LYS A 281 -14.49 -4.43 -18.81
CA LYS A 281 -15.48 -3.63 -19.50
C LYS A 281 -15.93 -2.49 -18.61
N SER A 282 -15.83 -1.28 -19.10
CA SER A 282 -16.27 -0.04 -18.44
C SER A 282 -17.43 0.60 -19.21
N ASP A 283 -18.01 1.64 -18.64
CA ASP A 283 -19.05 2.46 -19.24
C ASP A 283 -20.29 1.65 -19.71
N ILE A 284 -20.66 0.61 -18.95
CA ILE A 284 -21.79 -0.27 -19.29
C ILE A 284 -23.11 0.50 -19.20
N GLY A 285 -23.36 1.21 -18.09
CA GLY A 285 -24.52 2.06 -17.90
C GLY A 285 -25.86 1.32 -17.74
N ASP A 286 -25.86 0.00 -17.48
CA ASP A 286 -27.11 -0.74 -17.20
C ASP A 286 -27.66 -0.33 -15.84
N THR A 287 -28.87 0.24 -15.84
CA THR A 287 -29.46 0.87 -14.67
C THR A 287 -30.78 0.18 -14.28
N GLN A 288 -30.94 -0.13 -13.00
CA GLN A 288 -32.14 -0.77 -12.45
C GLN A 288 -32.58 -0.10 -11.14
N GLU A 289 -33.89 -0.18 -10.82
CA GLU A 289 -34.44 0.34 -9.57
C GLU A 289 -34.43 -0.72 -8.45
N LEU A 290 -33.84 -0.39 -7.32
CA LEU A 290 -33.79 -1.24 -6.13
C LEU A 290 -34.44 -0.53 -4.92
N GLY A 291 -35.66 -0.83 -4.65
CA GLY A 291 -36.48 -0.09 -3.67
C GLY A 291 -36.84 1.29 -4.20
N ASP A 292 -36.41 2.31 -3.48
CA ASP A 292 -36.59 3.72 -3.86
C ASP A 292 -35.27 4.29 -4.48
N ASN A 293 -34.25 3.45 -4.67
CA ASN A 293 -32.91 3.82 -5.11
C ASN A 293 -32.62 3.29 -6.52
N THR A 294 -31.62 3.83 -7.16
CA THR A 294 -31.16 3.40 -8.48
C THR A 294 -29.76 2.78 -8.36
N VAL A 295 -29.55 1.64 -8.99
CA VAL A 295 -28.25 0.97 -9.07
C VAL A 295 -27.87 0.86 -10.54
N THR A 296 -26.69 1.33 -10.89
CA THR A 296 -26.13 1.28 -12.24
C THR A 296 -24.89 0.39 -12.23
N LEU A 297 -24.84 -0.62 -13.08
CA LEU A 297 -23.63 -1.37 -13.36
C LEU A 297 -22.72 -0.51 -14.25
N ASP A 298 -21.61 -0.03 -13.71
CA ASP A 298 -20.64 0.82 -14.38
C ASP A 298 -19.63 -0.02 -15.17
N GLY A 299 -19.09 -1.06 -14.52
CA GLY A 299 -18.10 -1.91 -15.17
C GLY A 299 -17.74 -3.15 -14.37
N TYR A 300 -16.83 -3.95 -14.95
CA TYR A 300 -16.28 -5.13 -14.29
C TYR A 300 -14.86 -5.44 -14.76
N GLN A 301 -14.11 -6.14 -13.93
CA GLN A 301 -12.77 -6.65 -14.23
C GLN A 301 -12.65 -8.10 -13.80
N PHE A 302 -12.14 -8.97 -14.68
CA PHE A 302 -11.62 -10.28 -14.33
C PHE A 302 -10.10 -10.17 -14.27
N THR A 303 -9.52 -10.52 -13.13
CA THR A 303 -8.08 -10.47 -12.93
C THR A 303 -7.56 -11.80 -12.38
N GLU A 304 -6.50 -12.34 -12.96
CA GLU A 304 -5.71 -13.39 -12.30
C GLU A 304 -5.06 -12.78 -11.07
N PHE A 305 -5.12 -13.46 -9.95
CA PHE A 305 -4.58 -12.98 -8.69
C PHE A 305 -3.63 -14.00 -8.07
N THR A 306 -2.41 -13.56 -7.81
CA THR A 306 -1.38 -14.32 -7.09
C THR A 306 -1.08 -13.62 -5.77
N PRO A 307 -1.55 -14.16 -4.62
CA PRO A 307 -1.29 -13.54 -3.32
C PRO A 307 0.21 -13.55 -2.98
N ASN A 308 0.67 -12.53 -2.26
CA ASN A 308 2.00 -12.54 -1.67
C ASN A 308 2.13 -13.63 -0.59
N ALA A 309 3.34 -13.84 -0.06
CA ALA A 309 3.62 -14.92 0.89
C ALA A 309 2.80 -14.82 2.18
N ASP A 310 2.53 -13.62 2.65
CA ASP A 310 1.81 -13.36 3.90
C ASP A 310 0.30 -13.60 3.75
N GLU A 311 -0.25 -13.28 2.58
CA GLU A 311 -1.67 -13.46 2.26
C GLU A 311 -2.01 -14.86 1.73
N ALA A 312 -1.04 -15.59 1.17
CA ALA A 312 -1.25 -16.92 0.59
C ALA A 312 -1.98 -17.92 1.51
N PRO A 313 -1.75 -17.94 2.84
CA PRO A 313 -2.51 -18.82 3.75
C PRO A 313 -4.01 -18.57 3.73
N SER A 314 -4.45 -17.32 3.57
CA SER A 314 -5.88 -16.93 3.52
C SER A 314 -6.57 -17.49 2.28
N PHE A 315 -5.84 -17.78 1.22
CA PHE A 315 -6.34 -18.30 -0.06
C PHE A 315 -5.99 -19.78 -0.32
N SER A 316 -5.57 -20.51 0.70
CA SER A 316 -5.11 -21.91 0.58
C SER A 316 -6.14 -22.89 0.01
N SER A 317 -7.43 -22.53 -0.01
CA SER A 317 -8.49 -23.33 -0.66
C SER A 317 -8.46 -23.31 -2.19
N PHE A 318 -7.72 -22.37 -2.81
CA PHE A 318 -7.61 -22.19 -4.25
C PHE A 318 -6.30 -22.77 -4.80
N ALA A 319 -6.12 -24.08 -4.68
CA ALA A 319 -4.88 -24.77 -5.04
C ALA A 319 -4.48 -24.64 -6.52
N ASN A 320 -5.43 -24.33 -7.41
CA ASN A 320 -5.22 -24.22 -8.86
C ASN A 320 -5.15 -22.77 -9.35
N GLY A 321 -4.95 -21.80 -8.43
CA GLY A 321 -4.96 -20.39 -8.74
C GLY A 321 -6.36 -19.75 -8.62
N MET A 322 -6.39 -18.43 -8.75
CA MET A 322 -7.60 -17.63 -8.54
C MET A 322 -7.80 -16.62 -9.65
N VAL A 323 -9.08 -16.37 -9.94
CA VAL A 323 -9.53 -15.23 -10.73
C VAL A 323 -10.47 -14.40 -9.85
N LEU A 324 -10.18 -13.12 -9.70
CA LEU A 324 -11.08 -12.18 -9.05
C LEU A 324 -11.98 -11.55 -10.10
N LEU A 325 -13.29 -11.57 -9.84
CA LEU A 325 -14.26 -10.74 -10.53
C LEU A 325 -14.58 -9.56 -9.61
N THR A 326 -14.14 -8.37 -9.99
CA THR A 326 -14.51 -7.12 -9.31
C THR A 326 -15.51 -6.39 -10.19
N THR A 327 -16.68 -6.09 -9.65
CA THR A 327 -17.74 -5.35 -10.34
C THR A 327 -17.96 -4.02 -9.65
N LYS A 328 -18.10 -2.97 -10.47
CA LYS A 328 -18.32 -1.61 -10.03
C LYS A 328 -19.72 -1.18 -10.36
N PHE A 329 -20.43 -0.72 -9.33
CA PHE A 329 -21.74 -0.12 -9.43
C PHE A 329 -21.70 1.31 -8.90
N GLU A 330 -22.59 2.15 -9.41
CA GLU A 330 -22.98 3.43 -8.82
C GLU A 330 -24.35 3.26 -8.19
N ILE A 331 -24.52 3.67 -6.94
CA ILE A 331 -25.83 3.73 -6.27
C ILE A 331 -26.22 5.20 -6.12
N GLU A 332 -27.40 5.59 -6.64
CA GLU A 332 -28.02 6.88 -6.38
C GLU A 332 -29.09 6.69 -5.29
N ASN A 333 -28.86 7.30 -4.13
CA ASN A 333 -29.78 7.23 -3.00
C ASN A 333 -30.92 8.22 -3.16
N LYS A 334 -32.05 7.76 -3.65
CA LYS A 334 -33.31 8.53 -3.79
C LYS A 334 -34.26 8.32 -2.60
N GLY A 335 -33.85 7.51 -1.62
CA GLY A 335 -34.59 7.23 -0.39
C GLY A 335 -34.44 8.31 0.65
N PHE A 336 -34.82 7.99 1.88
CA PHE A 336 -34.78 8.90 3.04
C PHE A 336 -33.78 8.47 4.12
N GLU A 337 -33.20 7.29 3.97
CA GLU A 337 -32.23 6.73 4.91
C GLU A 337 -30.87 6.60 4.23
N ASN A 338 -29.81 6.68 5.01
CA ASN A 338 -28.46 6.42 4.53
C ASN A 338 -28.36 4.97 4.02
N ILE A 339 -27.59 4.77 2.93
CA ILE A 339 -27.25 3.42 2.42
C ILE A 339 -25.84 3.11 2.91
N GLU A 340 -25.68 1.96 3.59
CA GLU A 340 -24.39 1.43 3.97
C GLU A 340 -23.98 0.35 2.97
N THR A 341 -22.91 0.59 2.22
CA THR A 341 -22.50 -0.28 1.11
C THR A 341 -21.87 -1.58 1.56
N TYR A 342 -21.10 -1.57 2.64
CA TYR A 342 -20.38 -2.74 3.16
C TYR A 342 -21.30 -3.89 3.60
N GLY A 343 -22.47 -3.57 4.13
CA GLY A 343 -23.47 -4.55 4.58
C GLY A 343 -24.36 -5.10 3.48
N THR A 344 -24.27 -4.58 2.26
CA THR A 344 -25.07 -5.01 1.11
C THR A 344 -24.39 -6.18 0.41
N ASN A 345 -25.08 -7.33 0.40
CA ASN A 345 -24.56 -8.54 -0.22
C ASN A 345 -24.99 -8.67 -1.68
N SER A 346 -24.16 -9.36 -2.44
CA SER A 346 -24.48 -9.78 -3.79
C SER A 346 -24.22 -11.28 -3.98
N LYS A 347 -24.82 -11.83 -5.03
CA LYS A 347 -24.66 -13.23 -5.41
C LYS A 347 -24.32 -13.30 -6.90
N LEU A 348 -23.19 -13.89 -7.21
CA LEU A 348 -22.81 -14.23 -8.57
C LEU A 348 -23.38 -15.59 -8.94
N THR A 349 -24.02 -15.67 -10.09
CA THR A 349 -24.51 -16.91 -10.67
C THR A 349 -23.79 -17.15 -12.00
N VAL A 350 -23.28 -18.36 -12.18
CA VAL A 350 -22.50 -18.76 -13.38
C VAL A 350 -22.97 -20.11 -13.93
N ASN A 351 -22.44 -20.49 -15.08
CA ASN A 351 -22.68 -21.78 -15.70
C ASN A 351 -24.18 -22.04 -15.91
N ASP A 352 -24.84 -21.11 -16.58
CA ASP A 352 -26.26 -21.15 -16.92
C ASP A 352 -27.18 -21.37 -15.67
N GLY A 353 -26.83 -20.77 -14.54
CA GLY A 353 -27.59 -20.83 -13.30
C GLY A 353 -27.32 -22.04 -12.40
N SER A 354 -26.39 -22.91 -12.79
CA SER A 354 -26.12 -24.16 -12.06
C SER A 354 -25.15 -23.98 -10.87
N GLN A 355 -24.39 -22.89 -10.82
CA GLN A 355 -23.44 -22.60 -9.77
C GLN A 355 -23.59 -21.15 -9.31
N TYR A 356 -23.32 -20.91 -8.03
CA TYR A 356 -23.32 -19.54 -7.49
C TYR A 356 -22.22 -19.34 -6.45
N MET A 357 -21.82 -18.09 -6.27
CA MET A 357 -20.86 -17.63 -5.27
C MET A 357 -21.42 -16.37 -4.59
N LEU A 358 -21.07 -16.18 -3.33
CA LEU A 358 -21.36 -14.94 -2.62
C LEU A 358 -20.16 -14.00 -2.79
N ASN A 359 -20.42 -12.71 -2.65
CA ASN A 359 -19.34 -11.72 -2.65
C ASN A 359 -18.40 -11.94 -1.45
N GLU A 360 -17.12 -11.70 -1.68
CA GLU A 360 -16.08 -11.81 -0.68
C GLU A 360 -15.86 -10.45 0.00
N GLY A 361 -16.67 -10.20 1.04
CA GLY A 361 -16.63 -8.91 1.76
C GLY A 361 -15.29 -8.60 2.41
N MET A 362 -14.44 -9.61 2.68
CA MET A 362 -13.10 -9.40 3.23
C MET A 362 -12.14 -8.76 2.22
N LEU A 363 -12.46 -8.79 0.94
CA LEU A 363 -11.68 -8.14 -0.13
C LEU A 363 -12.15 -6.71 -0.44
N LEU A 364 -13.19 -6.23 0.24
CA LEU A 364 -13.55 -4.81 0.22
C LEU A 364 -12.63 -4.05 1.17
N LYS A 365 -12.32 -2.80 0.84
CA LYS A 365 -11.47 -1.92 1.69
C LYS A 365 -12.00 -1.90 3.12
N LEU A 366 -11.14 -2.18 4.09
CA LEU A 366 -11.47 -2.07 5.51
C LEU A 366 -11.37 -0.59 5.92
N GLY A 367 -12.43 -0.07 6.53
CA GLY A 367 -12.49 1.30 7.05
C GLY A 367 -13.36 2.25 6.24
N ASN A 368 -13.74 1.87 5.04
CA ASN A 368 -14.70 2.61 4.23
C ASN A 368 -16.07 2.00 4.40
N ARG A 369 -16.74 2.34 5.50
CA ARG A 369 -18.20 2.29 5.50
C ARG A 369 -18.63 3.47 4.65
N GLU A 370 -18.65 3.27 3.35
CA GLU A 370 -19.18 4.27 2.46
C GLU A 370 -20.68 4.37 2.72
N VAL A 371 -21.05 5.50 3.29
CA VAL A 371 -22.44 5.84 3.59
C VAL A 371 -22.91 6.79 2.51
N ILE A 372 -23.87 6.34 1.72
CA ILE A 372 -24.49 7.17 0.67
C ILE A 372 -25.70 7.86 1.29
N GLU A 373 -25.56 9.14 1.58
CA GLU A 373 -26.64 9.97 2.13
C GLU A 373 -27.78 10.18 1.13
N PRO A 374 -29.02 10.46 1.57
CA PRO A 374 -30.14 10.80 0.72
C PRO A 374 -29.82 11.93 -0.27
N GLY A 375 -30.07 11.70 -1.54
CA GLY A 375 -29.82 12.62 -2.64
C GLY A 375 -28.43 12.54 -3.26
N ASN A 376 -27.51 11.75 -2.67
CA ASN A 376 -26.16 11.57 -3.15
C ASN A 376 -25.99 10.28 -3.95
N LYS A 377 -24.86 10.19 -4.66
CA LYS A 377 -24.38 9.00 -5.34
C LYS A 377 -23.11 8.50 -4.66
N GLY A 378 -22.89 7.20 -4.74
CA GLY A 378 -21.67 6.57 -4.22
C GLY A 378 -21.28 5.32 -5.00
N GLU A 379 -20.02 4.97 -4.92
CA GLU A 379 -19.47 3.76 -5.53
C GLU A 379 -19.82 2.53 -4.69
N PHE A 380 -20.10 1.42 -5.37
CA PHE A 380 -20.40 0.15 -4.73
C PHE A 380 -19.65 -0.97 -5.44
N LEU A 381 -18.54 -1.43 -4.86
CA LEU A 381 -17.79 -2.56 -5.38
C LEU A 381 -18.30 -3.89 -4.84
N GLN A 382 -18.30 -4.92 -5.69
CA GLN A 382 -18.54 -6.29 -5.30
C GLN A 382 -17.49 -7.20 -5.88
N ILE A 383 -16.92 -8.10 -5.06
CA ILE A 383 -15.80 -8.94 -5.42
C ILE A 383 -16.16 -10.40 -5.22
N PHE A 384 -15.82 -11.23 -6.21
CA PHE A 384 -16.03 -12.68 -6.17
C PHE A 384 -14.71 -13.37 -6.47
N VAL A 385 -14.40 -14.42 -5.71
CA VAL A 385 -13.23 -15.26 -5.93
C VAL A 385 -13.65 -16.51 -6.69
N LEU A 386 -13.04 -16.73 -7.84
CA LEU A 386 -13.30 -17.87 -8.71
C LEU A 386 -12.07 -18.77 -8.75
N ASP A 387 -12.30 -20.10 -8.74
CA ASP A 387 -11.24 -21.06 -9.03
C ASP A 387 -10.76 -20.88 -10.48
N GLN A 388 -9.47 -20.67 -10.68
CA GLN A 388 -8.90 -20.34 -11.99
C GLN A 388 -9.10 -21.48 -12.99
N GLU A 389 -8.94 -22.73 -12.57
CA GLU A 389 -9.11 -23.88 -13.46
C GLU A 389 -10.56 -24.00 -13.97
N GLN A 390 -11.54 -23.76 -13.09
CA GLN A 390 -12.95 -23.78 -13.48
C GLN A 390 -13.30 -22.58 -14.36
N TYR A 391 -12.76 -21.38 -14.03
CA TYR A 391 -12.95 -20.21 -14.88
C TYR A 391 -12.45 -20.49 -16.31
N GLU A 392 -11.23 -20.94 -16.47
CA GLU A 392 -10.62 -21.17 -17.79
C GLU A 392 -11.31 -22.28 -18.60
N LYS A 393 -11.69 -23.38 -17.95
CA LYS A 393 -12.22 -24.56 -18.63
C LYS A 393 -13.73 -24.53 -18.82
N ILE A 394 -14.48 -23.80 -17.98
CA ILE A 394 -15.93 -23.91 -17.94
C ILE A 394 -16.63 -22.54 -18.05
N TRP A 395 -16.19 -21.53 -17.29
CA TRP A 395 -17.01 -20.34 -17.06
C TRP A 395 -16.71 -19.17 -17.99
N LYS A 396 -15.47 -18.98 -18.46
CA LYS A 396 -15.07 -17.76 -19.19
C LYS A 396 -15.94 -17.45 -20.42
N ASP A 397 -16.53 -18.48 -21.04
CA ASP A 397 -17.39 -18.35 -22.23
C ASP A 397 -18.90 -18.48 -21.86
N LYS A 398 -19.25 -18.36 -20.58
CA LYS A 398 -20.63 -18.44 -20.07
C LYS A 398 -21.12 -17.08 -19.62
N SER A 399 -22.43 -16.96 -19.42
CA SER A 399 -23.00 -15.77 -18.81
C SER A 399 -22.70 -15.68 -17.31
N PHE A 400 -22.44 -14.46 -16.85
CA PHE A 400 -22.28 -14.12 -15.44
C PHE A 400 -23.45 -13.21 -15.05
N GLU A 401 -24.19 -13.59 -14.03
CA GLU A 401 -25.33 -12.81 -13.52
C GLU A 401 -25.06 -12.43 -12.07
N ILE A 402 -25.21 -11.13 -11.75
CA ILE A 402 -25.01 -10.61 -10.39
C ILE A 402 -26.33 -10.13 -9.83
N GLU A 403 -26.80 -10.81 -8.80
CA GLU A 403 -27.94 -10.39 -8.00
C GLU A 403 -27.46 -9.46 -6.88
N VAL A 404 -27.97 -8.23 -6.84
CA VAL A 404 -27.64 -7.21 -5.84
C VAL A 404 -28.83 -6.98 -4.92
N GLY A 405 -28.55 -6.83 -3.62
CA GLY A 405 -29.54 -6.49 -2.60
C GLY A 405 -29.86 -7.63 -1.63
N PRO A 406 -30.69 -7.34 -0.61
CA PRO A 406 -31.32 -6.04 -0.35
C PRO A 406 -30.30 -4.97 0.12
N LEU A 407 -30.58 -3.68 -0.17
CA LEU A 407 -29.81 -2.57 0.37
C LEU A 407 -30.06 -2.42 1.87
N LYS A 408 -29.02 -2.02 2.60
CA LYS A 408 -29.07 -1.85 4.05
C LYS A 408 -28.69 -0.44 4.47
N ASN A 409 -29.24 0.01 5.61
CA ASN A 409 -28.81 1.22 6.28
C ASN A 409 -27.71 0.91 7.31
N GLU A 410 -27.20 1.94 7.99
CA GLU A 410 -26.14 1.86 9.01
C GLU A 410 -26.51 0.95 10.20
N ASP A 411 -27.79 0.73 10.48
CA ASP A 411 -28.30 -0.23 11.47
C ASP A 411 -28.42 -1.67 10.91
N SER A 412 -27.91 -1.93 9.71
CA SER A 412 -28.04 -3.20 8.97
C SER A 412 -29.51 -3.59 8.65
N LYS A 413 -30.44 -2.63 8.65
CA LYS A 413 -31.85 -2.87 8.29
C LYS A 413 -32.02 -2.81 6.78
N ASP A 414 -32.85 -3.70 6.26
CA ASP A 414 -33.25 -3.70 4.86
C ASP A 414 -34.14 -2.50 4.53
N ILE A 415 -33.64 -1.62 3.64
CA ILE A 415 -34.32 -0.43 3.15
C ILE A 415 -34.90 -0.61 1.74
N SER A 416 -34.65 -1.73 1.09
CA SER A 416 -35.22 -2.09 -0.23
C SER A 416 -36.43 -3.02 -0.16
N LYS A 417 -36.94 -3.30 1.05
CA LYS A 417 -38.14 -4.12 1.27
C LYS A 417 -38.00 -5.55 0.72
N GLY A 418 -36.86 -6.17 0.88
CA GLY A 418 -36.51 -7.50 0.40
C GLY A 418 -36.29 -7.61 -1.11
N LYS A 419 -36.38 -6.51 -1.84
CA LYS A 419 -36.19 -6.52 -3.29
C LYS A 419 -34.70 -6.80 -3.61
N ARG A 420 -34.50 -7.44 -4.76
CA ARG A 420 -33.20 -7.72 -5.38
C ARG A 420 -33.30 -7.43 -6.88
N ILE A 421 -32.22 -7.12 -7.50
CA ILE A 421 -32.11 -6.90 -8.94
C ILE A 421 -30.98 -7.75 -9.49
N THR A 422 -31.03 -8.08 -10.78
CA THR A 422 -30.02 -8.93 -11.40
C THR A 422 -29.47 -8.24 -12.64
N PHE A 423 -28.15 -8.14 -12.71
CA PHE A 423 -27.42 -7.66 -13.86
C PHE A 423 -26.74 -8.84 -14.56
N THR A 424 -26.80 -8.86 -15.89
CA THR A 424 -26.02 -9.79 -16.70
C THR A 424 -24.80 -9.05 -17.20
N LEU A 425 -23.60 -9.58 -16.93
CA LEU A 425 -22.37 -8.97 -17.44
C LEU A 425 -22.33 -9.11 -18.95
N PRO A 426 -22.25 -8.00 -19.71
CA PRO A 426 -22.16 -8.06 -21.15
C PRO A 426 -20.76 -8.56 -21.59
N ASP A 427 -20.68 -9.22 -22.76
CA ASP A 427 -19.40 -9.70 -23.34
C ASP A 427 -18.46 -8.56 -23.75
#